data_6a06703c29d7d357605f2e66fa4dc86f
#
_entry.id   6a06703c29d7d357605f2e66fa4dc86f
#
_cell.length_a   1.000
_cell.length_b   1.000
_cell.length_c   1.000
_cell.angle_alpha   90.00
_cell.angle_beta   90.00
_cell.angle_gamma   90.00
#
_symmetry.space_group_name_H-M   'P 1'
#
loop_
_entity.id
_entity.type
_entity.pdbx_description
1 polymer ?
#
loop_
_entity_poly.entity_id
_entity_poly.type
_entity_poly.pdbx_seq_one_letter_code
_entity_poly.pdbx_strand_id
1 'polypeptide(L)'
;MNQHIPGFQHNKVFAEKKVTWLELFYDLLFVAAVSKASHVLLHVESGLIPVEYLIKFVLIFVPIWWAWVGQSLFVNRFGQDILSHRIFLILQLFFVLIMTASLSVNFDQNYVPFLIGYVGLRAMTAIQYLSVHKKEEAYSKMTARYLGSRFWIGLVISSFSLFFDSWIRYAVLYAGIAIDILLPLIGRQYLVKSPINTHHLLERFSLFTLILLGESVISILAVLQSSYWTWQSILFASLTFLLIIAMWWQYFDNVEKKVNKTIETAGQTIIYGHLFIYLSLCMIAASIQLLFLKQVHYTFMLNFIFGSVLLYFFSTSLVFHKYRHEDQRLGIYHLALLLGLLGVFFTVDLFFLVPNYLIIGEVMVFFVVYAKLTN
;
A
#
# COMPACT_ATOMS: atom_id res chain seq x y z
N MET A 1 6.15 32.80 -16.03
CA MET A 1 6.40 33.81 -14.99
C MET A 1 7.03 33.07 -13.82
N ASN A 2 8.39 32.93 -13.85
CA ASN A 2 9.17 32.21 -12.83
C ASN A 2 9.31 33.11 -11.61
N GLN A 3 8.61 32.81 -10.55
CA GLN A 3 8.88 33.42 -9.25
C GLN A 3 10.10 32.72 -8.63
N HIS A 4 11.26 33.34 -8.71
CA HIS A 4 12.42 33.03 -7.88
C HIS A 4 12.06 33.29 -6.42
N ILE A 5 11.97 32.22 -5.62
CA ILE A 5 11.93 32.29 -4.16
C ILE A 5 13.38 32.40 -3.69
N PRO A 6 13.81 33.52 -3.11
CA PRO A 6 15.18 33.64 -2.62
C PRO A 6 15.31 32.88 -1.28
N GLY A 7 16.30 32.00 -1.19
CA GLY A 7 16.67 31.40 0.09
C GLY A 7 16.91 29.89 0.14
N PHE A 8 16.91 29.17 -0.97
CA PHE A 8 17.37 27.78 -0.97
C PHE A 8 18.89 27.73 -1.10
N GLN A 9 19.61 27.45 -0.02
CA GLN A 9 20.98 26.97 -0.12
C GLN A 9 20.94 25.62 -0.84
N HIS A 10 21.22 25.59 -2.13
CA HIS A 10 21.54 24.40 -2.90
C HIS A 10 22.76 23.73 -2.29
N ASN A 11 22.65 22.47 -1.99
CA ASN A 11 23.63 21.41 -1.74
C ASN A 11 23.51 20.73 -0.36
N LYS A 12 22.32 20.20 0.00
CA LYS A 12 22.32 18.93 0.73
C LYS A 12 22.17 17.82 -0.32
N VAL A 13 23.28 17.32 -0.82
CA VAL A 13 23.33 15.97 -1.40
C VAL A 13 22.89 15.05 -0.27
N PHE A 14 21.65 14.56 -0.33
CA PHE A 14 21.19 13.57 0.63
C PHE A 14 22.12 12.37 0.50
N ALA A 15 22.93 12.13 1.56
CA ALA A 15 23.73 10.92 1.61
C ALA A 15 22.81 9.72 1.34
N GLU A 16 23.28 8.76 0.57
CA GLU A 16 22.53 7.53 0.30
C GLU A 16 22.16 6.88 1.64
N LYS A 17 20.90 7.03 2.03
CA LYS A 17 20.35 6.40 3.22
C LYS A 17 19.86 5.02 2.80
N LYS A 18 20.58 3.98 3.20
CA LYS A 18 20.20 2.57 2.94
C LYS A 18 19.18 2.09 3.98
N VAL A 19 18.29 1.23 3.57
CA VAL A 19 17.34 0.54 4.45
C VAL A 19 18.13 -0.40 5.38
N THR A 20 17.88 -0.34 6.68
CA THR A 20 18.54 -1.19 7.67
C THR A 20 17.89 -2.56 7.78
N TRP A 21 18.62 -3.58 8.26
CA TRP A 21 18.06 -4.92 8.48
C TRP A 21 16.87 -4.95 9.44
N LEU A 22 16.84 -4.05 10.42
CA LEU A 22 15.73 -3.95 11.37
C LEU A 22 14.49 -3.34 10.72
N GLU A 23 14.65 -2.42 9.77
CA GLU A 23 13.55 -1.92 8.96
C GLU A 23 12.96 -3.00 8.04
N LEU A 24 13.82 -3.84 7.44
CA LEU A 24 13.37 -5.00 6.65
C LEU A 24 12.61 -6.00 7.51
N PHE A 25 13.06 -6.25 8.73
CA PHE A 25 12.37 -7.13 9.67
C PHE A 25 11.02 -6.53 10.11
N TYR A 26 10.96 -5.22 10.27
CA TYR A 26 9.70 -4.50 10.53
C TYR A 26 8.71 -4.70 9.38
N ASP A 27 9.15 -4.52 8.14
CA ASP A 27 8.31 -4.72 6.96
C ASP A 27 7.80 -6.16 6.86
N LEU A 28 8.64 -7.16 7.18
CA LEU A 28 8.27 -8.57 7.15
C LEU A 28 7.09 -8.90 8.08
N LEU A 29 7.01 -8.27 9.27
CA LEU A 29 5.88 -8.51 10.17
C LEU A 29 4.54 -7.99 9.61
N PHE A 30 4.56 -6.94 8.80
CA PHE A 30 3.37 -6.48 8.12
C PHE A 30 2.86 -7.42 7.01
N VAL A 31 3.69 -8.36 6.52
CA VAL A 31 3.25 -9.42 5.61
C VAL A 31 2.06 -10.17 6.20
N ALA A 32 2.18 -10.61 7.45
CA ALA A 32 1.12 -11.37 8.12
C ALA A 32 -0.17 -10.53 8.31
N ALA A 33 -0.03 -9.23 8.59
CA ALA A 33 -1.18 -8.32 8.71
C ALA A 33 -1.89 -8.13 7.37
N VAL A 34 -1.13 -7.92 6.30
CA VAL A 34 -1.65 -7.76 4.93
C VAL A 34 -2.32 -9.04 4.46
N SER A 35 -1.69 -10.21 4.65
CA SER A 35 -2.27 -11.50 4.30
C SER A 35 -3.63 -11.71 4.96
N LYS A 36 -3.73 -11.47 6.29
CA LYS A 36 -5.02 -11.55 6.98
C LYS A 36 -6.05 -10.56 6.45
N ALA A 37 -5.65 -9.34 6.09
CA ALA A 37 -6.55 -8.36 5.49
C ALA A 37 -7.05 -8.84 4.12
N SER A 38 -6.16 -9.36 3.26
CA SER A 38 -6.48 -9.86 1.92
C SER A 38 -7.44 -11.06 1.98
N HIS A 39 -7.30 -11.95 2.96
CA HIS A 39 -8.15 -13.12 3.13
C HIS A 39 -9.63 -12.77 3.39
N VAL A 40 -9.93 -11.56 3.87
CA VAL A 40 -11.31 -11.08 4.00
C VAL A 40 -12.04 -11.04 2.64
N LEU A 41 -11.30 -10.81 1.55
CA LEU A 41 -11.83 -10.80 0.18
C LEU A 41 -12.19 -12.20 -0.36
N LEU A 42 -11.77 -13.27 0.31
CA LEU A 42 -12.08 -14.64 -0.08
C LEU A 42 -13.40 -15.15 0.48
N HIS A 43 -14.08 -14.31 1.28
CA HIS A 43 -15.39 -14.68 1.82
C HIS A 43 -16.47 -14.46 0.76
N VAL A 44 -17.04 -15.59 0.29
CA VAL A 44 -18.05 -15.61 -0.78
C VAL A 44 -19.36 -16.11 -0.25
N GLU A 45 -20.42 -15.36 -0.51
CA GLU A 45 -21.81 -15.72 -0.21
C GLU A 45 -22.66 -15.60 -1.47
N SER A 46 -23.45 -16.62 -1.77
CA SER A 46 -24.35 -16.64 -2.95
C SER A 46 -23.65 -16.26 -4.26
N GLY A 47 -22.37 -16.65 -4.44
CA GLY A 47 -21.60 -16.40 -5.65
C GLY A 47 -21.08 -14.95 -5.79
N LEU A 48 -21.07 -14.17 -4.72
CA LEU A 48 -20.56 -12.77 -4.68
C LEU A 48 -19.68 -12.59 -3.45
N ILE A 49 -18.76 -11.63 -3.51
CA ILE A 49 -18.17 -11.09 -2.29
C ILE A 49 -19.18 -10.04 -1.77
N PRO A 50 -19.79 -10.22 -0.58
CA PRO A 50 -20.67 -9.22 -0.03
C PRO A 50 -19.98 -7.87 0.12
N VAL A 51 -20.71 -6.78 -0.14
CA VAL A 51 -20.17 -5.40 -0.04
C VAL A 51 -19.58 -5.14 1.35
N GLU A 52 -20.15 -5.76 2.37
CA GLU A 52 -19.64 -5.69 3.75
C GLU A 52 -18.17 -6.14 3.85
N TYR A 53 -17.77 -7.22 3.17
CA TYR A 53 -16.39 -7.74 3.20
C TYR A 53 -15.44 -6.86 2.37
N LEU A 54 -15.92 -6.25 1.28
CA LEU A 54 -15.15 -5.26 0.54
C LEU A 54 -14.85 -4.03 1.40
N ILE A 55 -15.84 -3.55 2.15
CA ILE A 55 -15.68 -2.45 3.09
C ILE A 55 -14.78 -2.86 4.26
N LYS A 56 -15.00 -4.05 4.86
CA LYS A 56 -14.15 -4.58 5.93
C LYS A 56 -12.68 -4.69 5.51
N PHE A 57 -12.42 -5.15 4.27
CA PHE A 57 -11.06 -5.19 3.74
C PHE A 57 -10.39 -3.81 3.79
N VAL A 58 -11.05 -2.77 3.26
CA VAL A 58 -10.51 -1.41 3.25
C VAL A 58 -10.33 -0.88 4.69
N LEU A 59 -11.31 -1.11 5.55
CA LEU A 59 -11.27 -0.68 6.95
C LEU A 59 -10.15 -1.36 7.74
N ILE A 60 -9.85 -2.62 7.48
CA ILE A 60 -8.73 -3.35 8.12
C ILE A 60 -7.39 -2.89 7.50
N PHE A 61 -7.33 -2.76 6.18
CA PHE A 61 -6.08 -2.46 5.47
C PHE A 61 -5.57 -1.03 5.76
N VAL A 62 -6.45 -0.03 5.81
CA VAL A 62 -6.05 1.38 5.98
C VAL A 62 -5.30 1.63 7.29
N PRO A 63 -5.75 1.17 8.48
CA PRO A 63 -4.97 1.32 9.72
C PRO A 63 -3.61 0.64 9.68
N ILE A 64 -3.54 -0.58 9.10
CA ILE A 64 -2.29 -1.33 8.94
C ILE A 64 -1.31 -0.52 8.08
N TRP A 65 -1.76 -0.10 6.91
CA TRP A 65 -0.96 0.71 5.99
C TRP A 65 -0.50 2.02 6.64
N TRP A 66 -1.41 2.73 7.33
CA TRP A 66 -1.07 4.01 7.95
C TRP A 66 -0.09 3.89 9.11
N ALA A 67 -0.19 2.82 9.90
CA ALA A 67 0.77 2.52 10.95
C ALA A 67 2.17 2.29 10.37
N TRP A 68 2.27 1.50 9.30
CA TRP A 68 3.51 1.25 8.57
C TRP A 68 4.09 2.53 7.95
N VAL A 69 3.25 3.34 7.29
CA VAL A 69 3.65 4.63 6.69
C VAL A 69 4.20 5.57 7.76
N GLY A 70 3.55 5.65 8.92
CA GLY A 70 3.98 6.54 10.01
C GLY A 70 5.43 6.29 10.43
N GLN A 71 5.80 5.02 10.63
CA GLN A 71 7.16 4.66 10.99
C GLN A 71 8.14 4.83 9.82
N SER A 72 7.73 4.47 8.61
CA SER A 72 8.56 4.64 7.40
C SER A 72 8.93 6.11 7.19
N LEU A 73 7.99 7.04 7.41
CA LEU A 73 8.23 8.47 7.30
C LEU A 73 9.08 9.04 8.43
N PHE A 74 8.91 8.52 9.67
CA PHE A 74 9.79 8.89 10.77
C PHE A 74 11.23 8.50 10.47
N VAL A 75 11.44 7.24 10.11
CA VAL A 75 12.78 6.73 9.80
C VAL A 75 13.38 7.46 8.60
N ASN A 76 12.59 7.74 7.57
CA ASN A 76 13.06 8.46 6.39
C ASN A 76 13.66 9.82 6.74
N ARG A 77 13.00 10.61 7.60
CA ARG A 77 13.45 11.96 7.98
C ARG A 77 14.46 11.99 9.12
N PHE A 78 14.25 11.18 10.14
CA PHE A 78 14.93 11.29 11.44
C PHE A 78 15.61 10.00 11.88
N GLY A 79 15.42 8.90 11.15
CA GLY A 79 15.98 7.61 11.52
C GLY A 79 17.50 7.63 11.51
N GLN A 80 18.09 7.18 12.62
CA GLN A 80 19.52 6.94 12.83
C GLN A 80 19.69 5.54 13.38
N ASP A 81 20.81 4.89 13.05
CA ASP A 81 21.08 3.55 13.59
C ASP A 81 21.70 3.64 15.00
N ILE A 82 20.89 4.09 15.97
CA ILE A 82 21.25 4.21 17.38
C ILE A 82 20.34 3.34 18.24
N LEU A 83 20.81 2.96 19.41
CA LEU A 83 20.12 2.05 20.32
C LEU A 83 18.68 2.52 20.66
N SER A 84 18.48 3.81 20.89
CA SER A 84 17.13 4.34 21.20
C SER A 84 16.15 4.11 20.05
N HIS A 85 16.55 4.34 18.80
CA HIS A 85 15.67 4.09 17.64
C HIS A 85 15.40 2.60 17.44
N ARG A 86 16.39 1.73 17.68
CA ARG A 86 16.20 0.27 17.64
C ARG A 86 15.21 -0.20 18.71
N ILE A 87 15.27 0.32 19.94
CA ILE A 87 14.33 -0.01 21.02
C ILE A 87 12.91 0.39 20.64
N PHE A 88 12.70 1.61 20.13
CA PHE A 88 11.37 2.04 19.68
C PHE A 88 10.82 1.13 18.58
N LEU A 89 11.65 0.73 17.63
CA LEU A 89 11.25 -0.15 16.55
C LEU A 89 10.85 -1.54 17.07
N ILE A 90 11.63 -2.10 18.01
CA ILE A 90 11.31 -3.38 18.67
C ILE A 90 9.98 -3.29 19.45
N LEU A 91 9.73 -2.21 20.17
CA LEU A 91 8.45 -2.00 20.85
C LEU A 91 7.29 -1.92 19.87
N GLN A 92 7.48 -1.26 18.74
CA GLN A 92 6.48 -1.21 17.67
C GLN A 92 6.22 -2.59 17.06
N LEU A 93 7.24 -3.43 16.87
CA LEU A 93 7.07 -4.81 16.41
C LEU A 93 6.13 -5.60 17.32
N PHE A 94 6.23 -5.40 18.64
CA PHE A 94 5.31 -6.02 19.59
C PHE A 94 3.86 -5.57 19.38
N PHE A 95 3.62 -4.27 19.17
CA PHE A 95 2.28 -3.77 18.87
C PHE A 95 1.77 -4.22 17.49
N VAL A 96 2.65 -4.38 16.49
CA VAL A 96 2.28 -5.00 15.19
C VAL A 96 1.79 -6.43 15.41
N LEU A 97 2.48 -7.22 16.24
CA LEU A 97 2.05 -8.59 16.55
C LEU A 97 0.67 -8.62 17.21
N ILE A 98 0.42 -7.76 18.21
CA ILE A 98 -0.90 -7.67 18.87
C ILE A 98 -1.97 -7.30 17.84
N MET A 99 -1.73 -6.25 17.03
CA MET A 99 -2.65 -5.80 16.00
C MET A 99 -2.94 -6.92 15.00
N THR A 100 -1.90 -7.59 14.48
CA THR A 100 -2.02 -8.67 13.50
C THR A 100 -2.74 -9.89 14.09
N ALA A 101 -2.43 -10.27 15.33
CA ALA A 101 -3.09 -11.39 15.99
C ALA A 101 -4.60 -11.16 16.16
N SER A 102 -5.00 -9.91 16.37
CA SER A 102 -6.40 -9.52 16.57
C SER A 102 -7.22 -9.45 15.27
N LEU A 103 -6.59 -9.47 14.11
CA LEU A 103 -7.30 -9.44 12.84
C LEU A 103 -8.05 -10.77 12.62
N SER A 104 -9.36 -10.69 12.54
CA SER A 104 -10.27 -11.80 12.27
C SER A 104 -11.51 -11.30 11.55
N VAL A 105 -12.27 -12.21 10.94
CA VAL A 105 -13.57 -11.90 10.32
C VAL A 105 -14.56 -11.40 11.38
N ASN A 106 -14.48 -11.96 12.59
CA ASN A 106 -15.23 -11.52 13.78
C ASN A 106 -14.47 -10.41 14.52
N PHE A 107 -14.44 -9.23 13.94
CA PHE A 107 -13.65 -8.10 14.42
C PHE A 107 -14.08 -7.62 15.81
N ASP A 108 -15.38 -7.75 16.17
CA ASP A 108 -15.90 -7.30 17.46
C ASP A 108 -15.26 -8.01 18.66
N GLN A 109 -14.98 -9.31 18.54
CA GLN A 109 -14.38 -10.10 19.62
C GLN A 109 -12.94 -9.66 19.91
N ASN A 110 -12.21 -9.19 18.89
CA ASN A 110 -10.81 -8.81 18.98
C ASN A 110 -10.58 -7.29 18.87
N TYR A 111 -11.66 -6.50 19.05
CA TYR A 111 -11.59 -5.06 18.90
C TYR A 111 -10.59 -4.39 19.84
N VAL A 112 -10.63 -4.75 21.14
CA VAL A 112 -9.73 -4.15 22.15
C VAL A 112 -8.26 -4.46 21.87
N PRO A 113 -7.85 -5.71 21.61
CA PRO A 113 -6.48 -6.01 21.19
C PRO A 113 -6.06 -5.27 19.92
N PHE A 114 -6.95 -5.16 18.92
CA PHE A 114 -6.66 -4.37 17.71
C PHE A 114 -6.38 -2.91 18.05
N LEU A 115 -7.23 -2.29 18.85
CA LEU A 115 -7.08 -0.89 19.25
C LEU A 115 -5.77 -0.69 20.04
N ILE A 116 -5.45 -1.58 20.98
CA ILE A 116 -4.18 -1.53 21.73
C ILE A 116 -2.99 -1.58 20.78
N GLY A 117 -3.01 -2.51 19.81
CA GLY A 117 -1.94 -2.61 18.79
C GLY A 117 -1.81 -1.34 17.97
N TYR A 118 -2.91 -0.84 17.41
CA TYR A 118 -2.92 0.37 16.60
C TYR A 118 -2.48 1.62 17.38
N VAL A 119 -3.12 1.87 18.53
CA VAL A 119 -2.80 3.03 19.38
C VAL A 119 -1.37 2.96 19.88
N GLY A 120 -0.90 1.78 20.30
CA GLY A 120 0.50 1.58 20.72
C GLY A 120 1.51 1.92 19.65
N LEU A 121 1.29 1.42 18.42
CA LEU A 121 2.13 1.75 17.26
C LEU A 121 2.20 3.26 17.00
N ARG A 122 1.04 3.90 16.95
CA ARG A 122 0.95 5.33 16.65
C ARG A 122 1.50 6.19 17.78
N ALA A 123 1.27 5.80 19.05
CA ALA A 123 1.84 6.47 20.21
C ALA A 123 3.37 6.42 20.20
N MET A 124 3.97 5.25 19.92
CA MET A 124 5.43 5.12 19.78
C MET A 124 5.96 6.05 18.68
N THR A 125 5.28 6.12 17.53
CA THR A 125 5.67 7.05 16.44
C THR A 125 5.58 8.51 16.90
N ALA A 126 4.50 8.92 17.58
CA ALA A 126 4.35 10.29 18.09
C ALA A 126 5.43 10.64 19.12
N ILE A 127 5.74 9.72 20.04
CA ILE A 127 6.81 9.88 21.03
C ILE A 127 8.17 10.02 20.35
N GLN A 128 8.46 9.21 19.32
CA GLN A 128 9.71 9.34 18.55
C GLN A 128 9.86 10.74 17.93
N TYR A 129 8.80 11.28 17.30
CA TYR A 129 8.82 12.65 16.77
C TYR A 129 9.07 13.68 17.85
N LEU A 130 8.47 13.54 19.04
CA LEU A 130 8.69 14.45 20.16
C LEU A 130 10.09 14.32 20.77
N SER A 131 10.69 13.14 20.76
CA SER A 131 12.04 12.93 21.32
C SER A 131 13.15 13.52 20.46
N VAL A 132 13.01 13.50 19.12
CA VAL A 132 14.03 14.04 18.21
C VAL A 132 13.93 15.55 18.02
N HIS A 133 12.74 16.16 18.18
CA HIS A 133 12.54 17.59 17.89
C HIS A 133 13.51 18.54 18.66
N LYS A 134 14.05 18.10 19.79
CA LYS A 134 15.00 18.90 20.60
C LYS A 134 16.41 18.95 20.01
N LYS A 135 16.76 17.97 19.17
CA LYS A 135 18.12 17.76 18.63
C LYS A 135 18.29 18.23 17.18
N GLU A 136 17.20 18.58 16.53
CA GLU A 136 17.15 18.88 15.10
C GLU A 136 17.34 20.36 14.76
N GLU A 137 17.72 20.64 13.51
CA GLU A 137 17.76 21.99 12.95
C GLU A 137 16.34 22.61 12.90
N ALA A 138 16.25 23.94 12.78
CA ALA A 138 15.02 24.69 12.95
C ALA A 138 13.81 24.16 12.18
N TYR A 139 13.96 23.86 10.89
CA TYR A 139 12.84 23.37 10.05
C TYR A 139 12.46 21.92 10.37
N SER A 140 13.44 21.04 10.52
CA SER A 140 13.23 19.64 10.93
C SER A 140 12.58 19.56 12.31
N LYS A 141 13.01 20.43 13.24
CA LYS A 141 12.40 20.59 14.57
C LYS A 141 10.93 21.00 14.50
N MET A 142 10.57 21.94 13.61
CA MET A 142 9.17 22.35 13.43
C MET A 142 8.31 21.19 12.90
N THR A 143 8.81 20.45 11.92
CA THR A 143 8.12 19.28 11.36
C THR A 143 7.94 18.18 12.41
N ALA A 144 8.99 17.85 13.16
CA ALA A 144 8.95 16.85 14.22
C ALA A 144 7.97 17.25 15.34
N ARG A 145 7.99 18.50 15.78
CA ARG A 145 7.06 19.02 16.78
C ARG A 145 5.62 19.02 16.29
N TYR A 146 5.38 19.44 15.03
CA TYR A 146 4.06 19.46 14.45
C TYR A 146 3.46 18.04 14.42
N LEU A 147 4.15 17.07 13.81
CA LEU A 147 3.66 15.71 13.70
C LEU A 147 3.53 15.03 15.07
N GLY A 148 4.58 15.13 15.91
CA GLY A 148 4.59 14.51 17.23
C GLY A 148 3.51 15.02 18.17
N SER A 149 3.14 16.29 18.11
CA SER A 149 2.07 16.84 18.95
C SER A 149 0.67 16.60 18.37
N ARG A 150 0.51 16.64 17.06
CA ARG A 150 -0.81 16.53 16.42
C ARG A 150 -1.31 15.10 16.29
N PHE A 151 -0.42 14.12 16.15
CA PHE A 151 -0.83 12.70 16.12
C PHE A 151 -1.56 12.26 17.40
N TRP A 152 -1.32 12.90 18.53
CA TRP A 152 -2.10 12.64 19.76
C TRP A 152 -3.59 12.93 19.60
N ILE A 153 -4.00 13.85 18.71
CA ILE A 153 -5.42 14.17 18.49
C ILE A 153 -6.15 12.92 17.94
N GLY A 154 -5.63 12.34 16.86
CA GLY A 154 -6.21 11.12 16.29
C GLY A 154 -6.18 9.92 17.26
N LEU A 155 -5.07 9.77 17.99
CA LEU A 155 -4.91 8.73 19.01
C LEU A 155 -5.95 8.82 20.13
N VAL A 156 -6.13 10.01 20.70
CA VAL A 156 -7.11 10.25 21.77
C VAL A 156 -8.52 9.95 21.26
N ILE A 157 -8.89 10.48 20.08
CA ILE A 157 -10.21 10.21 19.49
C ILE A 157 -10.41 8.70 19.26
N SER A 158 -9.42 8.03 18.63
CA SER A 158 -9.49 6.58 18.42
C SER A 158 -9.64 5.80 19.75
N SER A 159 -8.96 6.23 20.82
CA SER A 159 -9.06 5.60 22.14
C SER A 159 -10.43 5.81 22.79
N PHE A 160 -11.09 6.95 22.53
CA PHE A 160 -12.44 7.19 23.02
C PHE A 160 -13.47 6.19 22.46
N SER A 161 -13.17 5.50 21.37
CA SER A 161 -14.03 4.45 20.82
C SER A 161 -14.33 3.31 21.80
N LEU A 162 -13.50 3.13 22.85
CA LEU A 162 -13.73 2.15 23.93
C LEU A 162 -15.00 2.43 24.76
N PHE A 163 -15.46 3.66 24.78
CA PHE A 163 -16.64 4.07 25.56
C PHE A 163 -17.96 3.91 24.78
N PHE A 164 -17.89 3.42 23.56
CA PHE A 164 -19.06 3.23 22.69
C PHE A 164 -19.21 1.78 22.28
N ASP A 165 -20.46 1.41 21.97
CA ASP A 165 -20.82 0.09 21.45
C ASP A 165 -21.38 0.20 20.02
N SER A 166 -21.61 -0.93 19.38
CA SER A 166 -22.16 -1.07 18.02
C SER A 166 -21.38 -0.27 16.98
N TRP A 167 -22.02 0.22 15.92
CA TRP A 167 -21.37 0.94 14.82
C TRP A 167 -20.71 2.26 15.24
N ILE A 168 -21.16 2.89 16.34
CA ILE A 168 -20.59 4.15 16.85
C ILE A 168 -19.13 3.95 17.26
N ARG A 169 -18.80 2.81 17.85
CA ARG A 169 -17.41 2.42 18.18
C ARG A 169 -16.50 2.54 16.98
N TYR A 170 -16.90 1.99 15.84
CA TYR A 170 -16.14 2.04 14.61
C TYR A 170 -16.09 3.44 14.03
N ALA A 171 -17.19 4.18 14.03
CA ALA A 171 -17.22 5.55 13.55
C ALA A 171 -16.22 6.44 14.30
N VAL A 172 -16.16 6.33 15.63
CA VAL A 172 -15.20 7.08 16.46
C VAL A 172 -13.76 6.64 16.18
N LEU A 173 -13.51 5.34 16.09
CA LEU A 173 -12.18 4.80 15.75
C LEU A 173 -11.68 5.38 14.41
N TYR A 174 -12.49 5.25 13.37
CA TYR A 174 -12.08 5.68 12.02
C TYR A 174 -12.08 7.20 11.86
N ALA A 175 -12.86 7.94 12.64
CA ALA A 175 -12.74 9.40 12.71
C ALA A 175 -11.35 9.80 13.23
N GLY A 176 -10.85 9.15 14.29
CA GLY A 176 -9.50 9.38 14.79
C GLY A 176 -8.42 9.00 13.78
N ILE A 177 -8.55 7.85 13.10
CA ILE A 177 -7.64 7.41 12.02
C ILE A 177 -7.65 8.39 10.85
N ALA A 178 -8.82 8.85 10.42
CA ALA A 178 -8.96 9.81 9.32
C ALA A 178 -8.29 11.15 9.65
N ILE A 179 -8.48 11.66 10.86
CA ILE A 179 -7.77 12.85 11.34
C ILE A 179 -6.26 12.64 11.26
N ASP A 180 -5.77 11.52 11.75
CA ASP A 180 -4.34 11.18 11.76
C ASP A 180 -3.75 11.10 10.35
N ILE A 181 -4.50 10.56 9.37
CA ILE A 181 -4.15 10.51 7.94
C ILE A 181 -4.16 11.91 7.30
N LEU A 182 -5.09 12.79 7.69
CA LEU A 182 -5.24 14.12 7.11
C LEU A 182 -4.23 15.14 7.66
N LEU A 183 -3.71 14.92 8.87
CA LEU A 183 -2.78 15.86 9.52
C LEU A 183 -1.54 16.19 8.68
N PRO A 184 -0.85 15.25 8.00
CA PRO A 184 0.27 15.58 7.12
C PRO A 184 -0.14 16.37 5.87
N LEU A 185 -1.39 16.25 5.40
CA LEU A 185 -1.90 17.06 4.28
C LEU A 185 -2.12 18.51 4.72
N ILE A 186 -2.77 18.70 5.88
CA ILE A 186 -3.01 20.00 6.49
C ILE A 186 -1.67 20.67 6.84
N GLY A 187 -0.72 19.89 7.36
CA GLY A 187 0.61 20.36 7.75
C GLY A 187 1.62 20.48 6.60
N ARG A 188 1.20 20.44 5.34
CA ARG A 188 2.09 20.45 4.18
C ARG A 188 3.12 21.56 4.20
N GLN A 189 2.76 22.75 4.69
CA GLN A 189 3.67 23.90 4.81
C GLN A 189 4.91 23.64 5.69
N TYR A 190 4.81 22.75 6.68
CA TYR A 190 5.94 22.31 7.51
C TYR A 190 6.74 21.22 6.82
N LEU A 191 6.04 20.26 6.16
CA LEU A 191 6.66 19.10 5.52
C LEU A 191 7.49 19.47 4.29
N VAL A 192 7.09 20.48 3.53
CA VAL A 192 7.86 20.99 2.37
C VAL A 192 9.19 21.59 2.82
N LYS A 193 9.26 22.20 4.01
CA LYS A 193 10.51 22.78 4.55
C LYS A 193 11.48 21.73 5.11
N SER A 194 11.01 20.51 5.34
CA SER A 194 11.80 19.34 5.74
C SER A 194 11.47 18.18 4.80
N PRO A 195 11.96 18.23 3.55
CA PRO A 195 11.63 17.25 2.52
C PRO A 195 12.07 15.83 2.93
N ILE A 196 11.45 14.84 2.31
CA ILE A 196 11.83 13.44 2.47
C ILE A 196 13.05 13.11 1.62
N ASN A 197 13.78 12.07 2.00
CA ASN A 197 14.70 11.38 1.11
C ASN A 197 13.87 10.52 0.16
N THR A 198 13.69 10.98 -1.09
CA THR A 198 12.83 10.33 -2.09
C THR A 198 13.36 8.95 -2.46
N HIS A 199 14.69 8.77 -2.56
CA HIS A 199 15.30 7.48 -2.84
C HIS A 199 14.94 6.44 -1.76
N HIS A 200 15.23 6.74 -0.49
CA HIS A 200 14.92 5.85 0.63
C HIS A 200 13.40 5.58 0.78
N LEU A 201 12.55 6.59 0.51
CA LEU A 201 11.11 6.38 0.57
C LEU A 201 10.65 5.39 -0.51
N LEU A 202 11.07 5.59 -1.76
CA LEU A 202 10.72 4.69 -2.86
C LEU A 202 11.26 3.27 -2.63
N GLU A 203 12.48 3.14 -2.09
CA GLU A 203 13.04 1.83 -1.71
C GLU A 203 12.12 1.12 -0.72
N ARG A 204 11.68 1.79 0.36
CA ARG A 204 10.75 1.22 1.35
C ARG A 204 9.41 0.83 0.74
N PHE A 205 8.81 1.69 -0.09
CA PHE A 205 7.54 1.40 -0.75
C PHE A 205 7.69 0.26 -1.76
N SER A 206 8.82 0.16 -2.45
CA SER A 206 9.12 -0.96 -3.35
C SER A 206 9.25 -2.29 -2.60
N LEU A 207 9.91 -2.30 -1.44
CA LEU A 207 9.98 -3.49 -0.59
C LEU A 207 8.59 -3.95 -0.11
N PHE A 208 7.73 -3.01 0.27
CA PHE A 208 6.35 -3.36 0.62
C PHE A 208 5.55 -3.87 -0.59
N THR A 209 5.81 -3.35 -1.79
CA THR A 209 5.23 -3.90 -3.04
C THR A 209 5.66 -5.36 -3.27
N LEU A 210 6.93 -5.72 -3.01
CA LEU A 210 7.40 -7.11 -3.08
C LEU A 210 6.62 -8.02 -2.13
N ILE A 211 6.34 -7.54 -0.92
CA ILE A 211 5.54 -8.26 0.06
C ILE A 211 4.14 -8.57 -0.50
N LEU A 212 3.49 -7.57 -1.11
CA LEU A 212 2.17 -7.73 -1.70
C LEU A 212 2.16 -8.63 -2.93
N LEU A 213 3.20 -8.61 -3.75
CA LEU A 213 3.37 -9.58 -4.83
C LEU A 213 3.58 -11.00 -4.29
N GLY A 214 4.22 -11.14 -3.11
CA GLY A 214 4.33 -12.40 -2.39
C GLY A 214 2.97 -13.01 -2.03
N GLU A 215 1.96 -12.18 -1.70
CA GLU A 215 0.57 -12.64 -1.48
C GLU A 215 -0.03 -13.30 -2.71
N SER A 216 0.26 -12.76 -3.91
CA SER A 216 -0.14 -13.40 -5.16
C SER A 216 0.57 -14.74 -5.38
N VAL A 217 1.80 -14.93 -4.93
CA VAL A 217 2.51 -16.22 -4.97
C VAL A 217 1.85 -17.22 -4.01
N ILE A 218 1.45 -16.79 -2.81
CA ILE A 218 0.69 -17.62 -1.86
C ILE A 218 -0.63 -18.09 -2.50
N SER A 219 -1.31 -17.21 -3.25
CA SER A 219 -2.53 -17.57 -3.99
C SER A 219 -2.28 -18.67 -5.03
N ILE A 220 -1.13 -18.65 -5.75
CA ILE A 220 -0.77 -19.76 -6.66
C ILE A 220 -0.57 -21.08 -5.89
N LEU A 221 0.14 -21.03 -4.75
CA LEU A 221 0.36 -22.22 -3.95
C LEU A 221 -0.96 -22.81 -3.43
N ALA A 222 -1.90 -21.96 -2.99
CA ALA A 222 -3.23 -22.39 -2.57
C ALA A 222 -3.99 -23.08 -3.73
N VAL A 223 -3.87 -22.56 -4.95
CA VAL A 223 -4.43 -23.16 -6.17
C VAL A 223 -3.84 -24.56 -6.41
N LEU A 224 -2.53 -24.71 -6.39
CA LEU A 224 -1.86 -25.98 -6.64
C LEU A 224 -2.10 -27.02 -5.54
N GLN A 225 -2.30 -26.58 -4.28
CA GLN A 225 -2.60 -27.47 -3.16
C GLN A 225 -4.05 -27.93 -3.13
N SER A 226 -4.99 -27.11 -3.63
CA SER A 226 -6.42 -27.42 -3.61
C SER A 226 -6.90 -28.32 -4.75
N SER A 227 -6.07 -28.59 -5.76
CA SER A 227 -6.46 -29.33 -6.95
C SER A 227 -5.57 -30.55 -7.18
N TYR A 228 -6.14 -31.57 -7.84
CA TYR A 228 -5.31 -32.58 -8.51
C TYR A 228 -4.46 -31.88 -9.58
N TRP A 229 -3.21 -32.32 -9.77
CA TRP A 229 -2.27 -31.79 -10.77
C TRP A 229 -2.79 -32.09 -12.19
N THR A 230 -3.80 -31.35 -12.60
CA THR A 230 -4.35 -31.41 -13.96
C THR A 230 -3.58 -30.46 -14.87
N TRP A 231 -3.59 -30.71 -16.17
CA TRP A 231 -3.02 -29.82 -17.15
C TRP A 231 -3.58 -28.39 -17.04
N GLN A 232 -4.86 -28.24 -16.75
CA GLN A 232 -5.52 -26.95 -16.60
C GLN A 232 -5.02 -26.20 -15.35
N SER A 233 -4.81 -26.90 -14.23
CA SER A 233 -4.27 -26.29 -13.00
C SER A 233 -2.84 -25.82 -13.20
N ILE A 234 -2.02 -26.61 -13.91
CA ILE A 234 -0.64 -26.26 -14.24
C ILE A 234 -0.60 -25.05 -15.16
N LEU A 235 -1.43 -25.02 -16.20
CA LEU A 235 -1.53 -23.88 -17.12
C LEU A 235 -1.96 -22.62 -16.42
N PHE A 236 -3.00 -22.69 -15.57
CA PHE A 236 -3.48 -21.56 -14.78
C PHE A 236 -2.37 -21.03 -13.86
N ALA A 237 -1.69 -21.88 -13.12
CA ALA A 237 -0.60 -21.51 -12.23
C ALA A 237 0.57 -20.90 -13.01
N SER A 238 0.93 -21.44 -14.17
CA SER A 238 2.01 -20.91 -15.01
C SER A 238 1.68 -19.53 -15.56
N LEU A 239 0.47 -19.29 -16.05
CA LEU A 239 0.04 -17.98 -16.52
C LEU A 239 -0.02 -16.97 -15.37
N THR A 240 -0.49 -17.39 -14.19
CA THR A 240 -0.49 -16.56 -12.99
C THR A 240 0.92 -16.17 -12.56
N PHE A 241 1.86 -17.10 -12.60
CA PHE A 241 3.26 -16.82 -12.30
C PHE A 241 3.85 -15.79 -13.27
N LEU A 242 3.57 -15.94 -14.58
CA LEU A 242 3.99 -14.95 -15.59
C LEU A 242 3.32 -13.59 -15.38
N LEU A 243 2.05 -13.56 -14.94
CA LEU A 243 1.37 -12.33 -14.56
C LEU A 243 2.08 -11.62 -13.41
N ILE A 244 2.47 -12.34 -12.36
CA ILE A 244 3.21 -11.75 -11.21
C ILE A 244 4.54 -11.18 -11.68
N ILE A 245 5.26 -11.89 -12.55
CA ILE A 245 6.53 -11.38 -13.13
C ILE A 245 6.27 -10.12 -13.96
N ALA A 246 5.19 -10.08 -14.75
CA ALA A 246 4.85 -8.90 -15.56
C ALA A 246 4.49 -7.69 -14.68
N MET A 247 3.75 -7.91 -13.57
CA MET A 247 3.45 -6.88 -12.57
C MET A 247 4.73 -6.37 -11.88
N TRP A 248 5.59 -7.29 -11.46
CA TRP A 248 6.90 -6.96 -10.89
C TRP A 248 7.71 -6.11 -11.88
N TRP A 249 7.85 -6.57 -13.10
CA TRP A 249 8.60 -5.85 -14.15
C TRP A 249 8.04 -4.45 -14.38
N GLN A 250 6.71 -4.32 -14.56
CA GLN A 250 6.08 -3.03 -14.78
C GLN A 250 6.33 -2.04 -13.63
N TYR A 251 6.21 -2.50 -12.36
CA TYR A 251 6.41 -1.64 -11.21
C TYR A 251 7.88 -1.24 -11.02
N PHE A 252 8.79 -2.21 -11.00
CA PHE A 252 10.19 -1.97 -10.67
C PHE A 252 10.95 -1.23 -11.77
N ASP A 253 10.69 -1.49 -13.04
CA ASP A 253 11.28 -0.71 -14.13
C ASP A 253 10.87 0.76 -14.05
N ASN A 254 9.63 1.06 -13.64
CA ASN A 254 9.22 2.44 -13.39
C ASN A 254 10.01 3.09 -12.27
N VAL A 255 10.10 2.42 -11.12
CA VAL A 255 10.78 2.98 -9.93
C VAL A 255 12.29 3.14 -10.17
N GLU A 256 12.92 2.17 -10.82
CA GLU A 256 14.37 2.17 -10.97
C GLU A 256 14.87 3.06 -12.10
N LYS A 257 14.19 3.01 -13.24
CA LYS A 257 14.70 3.63 -14.48
C LYS A 257 14.04 4.96 -14.84
N LYS A 258 12.81 5.19 -14.39
CA LYS A 258 11.99 6.31 -14.89
C LYS A 258 11.72 7.41 -13.87
N VAL A 259 11.72 7.05 -12.59
CA VAL A 259 11.47 8.01 -11.51
C VAL A 259 12.74 8.76 -11.15
N ASN A 260 12.67 10.09 -11.16
CA ASN A 260 13.74 10.92 -10.64
C ASN A 260 13.73 10.88 -9.10
N LYS A 261 14.68 10.12 -8.56
CA LYS A 261 14.83 9.89 -7.10
C LYS A 261 15.43 11.08 -6.35
N THR A 262 15.90 12.13 -7.07
CA THR A 262 16.54 13.32 -6.46
C THR A 262 15.54 14.45 -6.21
N ILE A 263 14.27 14.31 -6.59
CA ILE A 263 13.25 15.36 -6.41
C ILE A 263 13.00 15.59 -4.93
N GLU A 264 13.21 16.83 -4.48
CA GLU A 264 12.81 17.28 -3.14
C GLU A 264 11.29 17.42 -3.07
N THR A 265 10.66 16.68 -2.19
CA THR A 265 9.21 16.65 -2.04
C THR A 265 8.80 16.35 -0.61
N ALA A 266 7.55 16.72 -0.27
CA ALA A 266 6.91 16.23 0.97
C ALA A 266 6.48 14.76 0.87
N GLY A 267 6.54 14.13 -0.31
CA GLY A 267 6.22 12.73 -0.57
C GLY A 267 4.74 12.37 -0.62
N GLN A 268 3.85 13.33 -0.48
CA GLN A 268 2.40 13.07 -0.34
C GLN A 268 1.81 12.25 -1.48
N THR A 269 2.15 12.55 -2.75
CA THR A 269 1.64 11.80 -3.90
C THR A 269 2.13 10.35 -3.90
N ILE A 270 3.39 10.10 -3.51
CA ILE A 270 3.93 8.75 -3.35
C ILE A 270 3.16 8.01 -2.27
N ILE A 271 3.05 8.62 -1.07
CA ILE A 271 2.44 8.00 0.09
C ILE A 271 0.99 7.61 -0.17
N TYR A 272 0.15 8.59 -0.49
CA TYR A 272 -1.30 8.35 -0.64
C TYR A 272 -1.65 7.58 -1.90
N GLY A 273 -0.88 7.73 -2.98
CA GLY A 273 -1.08 6.95 -4.19
C GLY A 273 -0.75 5.47 -4.02
N HIS A 274 0.27 5.14 -3.21
CA HIS A 274 0.58 3.74 -2.93
C HIS A 274 -0.48 3.02 -2.08
N LEU A 275 -1.33 3.72 -1.33
CA LEU A 275 -2.50 3.09 -0.71
C LEU A 275 -3.35 2.36 -1.76
N PHE A 276 -3.65 3.04 -2.86
CA PHE A 276 -4.49 2.48 -3.92
C PHE A 276 -3.76 1.40 -4.73
N ILE A 277 -2.45 1.56 -4.95
CA ILE A 277 -1.60 0.51 -5.55
C ILE A 277 -1.67 -0.76 -4.69
N TYR A 278 -1.53 -0.63 -3.37
CA TYR A 278 -1.51 -1.76 -2.46
C TYR A 278 -2.87 -2.45 -2.32
N LEU A 279 -3.95 -1.66 -2.23
CA LEU A 279 -5.31 -2.21 -2.25
C LEU A 279 -5.55 -3.01 -3.53
N SER A 280 -5.16 -2.47 -4.69
CA SER A 280 -5.34 -3.16 -5.97
C SER A 280 -4.53 -4.45 -6.08
N LEU A 281 -3.29 -4.48 -5.56
CA LEU A 281 -2.47 -5.68 -5.54
C LEU A 281 -3.11 -6.79 -4.68
N CYS A 282 -3.65 -6.45 -3.51
CA CYS A 282 -4.39 -7.40 -2.68
C CYS A 282 -5.65 -7.91 -3.38
N MET A 283 -6.38 -7.04 -4.07
CA MET A 283 -7.58 -7.41 -4.82
C MET A 283 -7.24 -8.32 -6.02
N ILE A 284 -6.13 -8.05 -6.72
CA ILE A 284 -5.64 -8.93 -7.81
C ILE A 284 -5.26 -10.30 -7.25
N ALA A 285 -4.55 -10.35 -6.11
CA ALA A 285 -4.17 -11.62 -5.46
C ALA A 285 -5.41 -12.44 -5.05
N ALA A 286 -6.42 -11.81 -4.48
CA ALA A 286 -7.71 -12.46 -4.17
C ALA A 286 -8.42 -12.93 -5.44
N SER A 287 -8.40 -12.12 -6.52
CA SER A 287 -9.00 -12.48 -7.82
C SER A 287 -8.42 -13.77 -8.40
N ILE A 288 -7.10 -13.96 -8.30
CA ILE A 288 -6.41 -15.16 -8.77
C ILE A 288 -7.00 -16.40 -8.10
N GLN A 289 -7.14 -16.38 -6.78
CA GLN A 289 -7.66 -17.53 -6.03
C GLN A 289 -9.16 -17.77 -6.33
N LEU A 290 -9.95 -16.71 -6.37
CA LEU A 290 -11.40 -16.80 -6.64
C LEU A 290 -11.70 -17.28 -8.07
N LEU A 291 -10.93 -16.85 -9.07
CA LEU A 291 -11.02 -17.33 -10.45
C LEU A 291 -10.79 -18.84 -10.53
N PHE A 292 -9.79 -19.34 -9.79
CA PHE A 292 -9.51 -20.78 -9.79
C PHE A 292 -10.60 -21.58 -9.11
N LEU A 293 -11.05 -21.14 -7.93
CA LEU A 293 -12.05 -21.87 -7.13
C LEU A 293 -13.45 -21.87 -7.75
N LYS A 294 -13.72 -20.97 -8.70
CA LYS A 294 -15.02 -20.83 -9.40
C LYS A 294 -16.22 -20.68 -8.46
N GLN A 295 -16.00 -20.05 -7.30
CA GLN A 295 -17.05 -19.87 -6.28
C GLN A 295 -17.89 -18.62 -6.51
N VAL A 296 -17.46 -17.76 -7.45
CA VAL A 296 -18.05 -16.44 -7.70
C VAL A 296 -18.71 -16.43 -9.07
N HIS A 297 -19.83 -15.70 -9.18
CA HIS A 297 -20.51 -15.50 -10.46
C HIS A 297 -19.58 -14.84 -11.48
N TYR A 298 -19.59 -15.32 -12.70
CA TYR A 298 -18.66 -14.93 -13.75
C TYR A 298 -18.61 -13.41 -13.97
N THR A 299 -19.76 -12.76 -14.13
CA THR A 299 -19.84 -11.30 -14.36
C THR A 299 -19.28 -10.49 -13.17
N PHE A 300 -19.56 -10.93 -11.94
CA PHE A 300 -18.97 -10.28 -10.76
C PHE A 300 -17.45 -10.42 -10.76
N MET A 301 -16.96 -11.62 -11.09
CA MET A 301 -15.53 -11.90 -11.13
C MET A 301 -14.79 -11.06 -12.16
N LEU A 302 -15.38 -10.88 -13.37
CA LEU A 302 -14.83 -9.98 -14.38
C LEU A 302 -14.74 -8.54 -13.86
N ASN A 303 -15.84 -8.01 -13.30
CA ASN A 303 -15.83 -6.65 -12.74
C ASN A 303 -14.78 -6.51 -11.64
N PHE A 304 -14.60 -7.52 -10.80
CA PHE A 304 -13.68 -7.48 -9.68
C PHE A 304 -12.21 -7.48 -10.14
N ILE A 305 -11.82 -8.40 -11.06
CA ILE A 305 -10.43 -8.46 -11.55
C ILE A 305 -10.10 -7.26 -12.43
N PHE A 306 -10.92 -6.90 -13.42
CA PHE A 306 -10.66 -5.77 -14.30
C PHE A 306 -10.73 -4.44 -13.55
N GLY A 307 -11.65 -4.30 -12.57
CA GLY A 307 -11.69 -3.15 -11.67
C GLY A 307 -10.43 -3.02 -10.83
N SER A 308 -9.89 -4.13 -10.33
CA SER A 308 -8.63 -4.15 -9.58
C SER A 308 -7.44 -3.75 -10.45
N VAL A 309 -7.37 -4.24 -11.69
CA VAL A 309 -6.33 -3.88 -12.67
C VAL A 309 -6.43 -2.41 -13.06
N LEU A 310 -7.65 -1.88 -13.28
CA LEU A 310 -7.88 -0.46 -13.53
C LEU A 310 -7.42 0.41 -12.37
N LEU A 311 -7.74 0.03 -11.13
CA LEU A 311 -7.30 0.74 -9.93
C LEU A 311 -5.77 0.78 -9.85
N TYR A 312 -5.09 -0.35 -10.12
CA TYR A 312 -3.64 -0.42 -10.20
C TYR A 312 -3.08 0.52 -11.28
N PHE A 313 -3.64 0.43 -12.48
CA PHE A 313 -3.20 1.22 -13.63
C PHE A 313 -3.32 2.73 -13.38
N PHE A 314 -4.46 3.21 -12.88
CA PHE A 314 -4.64 4.63 -12.58
C PHE A 314 -3.74 5.08 -11.45
N SER A 315 -3.59 4.28 -10.40
CA SER A 315 -2.79 4.63 -9.23
C SER A 315 -1.30 4.71 -9.56
N THR A 316 -0.76 3.74 -10.29
CA THR A 316 0.65 3.73 -10.72
C THR A 316 0.92 4.84 -11.74
N SER A 317 -0.01 5.06 -12.69
CA SER A 317 0.11 6.16 -13.65
C SER A 317 0.13 7.52 -12.96
N LEU A 318 -0.76 7.76 -11.98
CA LEU A 318 -0.80 9.01 -11.22
C LEU A 318 0.47 9.24 -10.40
N VAL A 319 0.91 8.20 -9.67
CA VAL A 319 2.09 8.29 -8.78
C VAL A 319 3.34 8.53 -9.59
N PHE A 320 3.60 7.71 -10.59
CA PHE A 320 4.85 7.79 -11.32
C PHE A 320 4.91 8.93 -12.34
N HIS A 321 3.78 9.33 -12.96
CA HIS A 321 3.77 10.42 -13.93
C HIS A 321 4.38 11.71 -13.36
N LYS A 322 4.09 12.03 -12.11
CA LYS A 322 4.59 13.25 -11.46
C LYS A 322 6.10 13.24 -11.24
N TYR A 323 6.69 12.07 -11.01
CA TYR A 323 8.10 11.93 -10.65
C TYR A 323 8.98 11.43 -11.81
N ARG A 324 8.40 11.15 -12.99
CA ARG A 324 9.16 10.78 -14.19
C ARG A 324 9.91 11.97 -14.75
N HIS A 325 11.04 11.70 -15.40
CA HIS A 325 11.69 12.65 -16.29
C HIS A 325 10.71 13.08 -17.40
N GLU A 326 10.79 14.31 -17.87
CA GLU A 326 9.81 14.88 -18.80
C GLU A 326 9.71 14.12 -20.12
N ASP A 327 10.84 13.66 -20.62
CA ASP A 327 10.99 12.85 -21.84
C ASP A 327 10.40 11.42 -21.72
N GLN A 328 10.17 10.95 -20.49
CA GLN A 328 9.70 9.59 -20.19
C GLN A 328 8.26 9.54 -19.65
N ARG A 329 7.55 10.66 -19.70
CA ARG A 329 6.14 10.70 -19.31
C ARG A 329 5.27 9.96 -20.31
N LEU A 330 4.32 9.17 -19.81
CA LEU A 330 3.32 8.53 -20.67
C LEU A 330 2.46 9.58 -21.34
N GLY A 331 2.47 9.58 -22.67
CA GLY A 331 1.54 10.40 -23.44
C GLY A 331 0.12 9.87 -23.38
N ILE A 332 -0.86 10.72 -23.70
CA ILE A 332 -2.28 10.38 -23.71
C ILE A 332 -2.60 9.17 -24.60
N TYR A 333 -1.86 9.01 -25.70
CA TYR A 333 -2.01 7.86 -26.61
C TYR A 333 -1.70 6.52 -25.94
N HIS A 334 -0.65 6.46 -25.11
CA HIS A 334 -0.28 5.25 -24.36
C HIS A 334 -1.36 4.91 -23.33
N LEU A 335 -1.89 5.93 -22.64
CA LEU A 335 -2.97 5.74 -21.67
C LEU A 335 -4.26 5.25 -22.37
N ALA A 336 -4.61 5.88 -23.51
CA ALA A 336 -5.79 5.48 -24.29
C ALA A 336 -5.65 4.07 -24.87
N LEU A 337 -4.46 3.68 -25.34
CA LEU A 337 -4.19 2.33 -25.85
C LEU A 337 -4.34 1.30 -24.76
N LEU A 338 -3.80 1.54 -23.55
CA LEU A 338 -3.90 0.62 -22.42
C LEU A 338 -5.35 0.48 -21.94
N LEU A 339 -6.09 1.59 -21.83
CA LEU A 339 -7.52 1.55 -21.50
C LEU A 339 -8.33 0.84 -22.58
N GLY A 340 -8.03 1.09 -23.87
CA GLY A 340 -8.65 0.40 -24.99
C GLY A 340 -8.41 -1.11 -24.96
N LEU A 341 -7.16 -1.52 -24.64
CA LEU A 341 -6.81 -2.94 -24.51
C LEU A 341 -7.61 -3.63 -23.40
N LEU A 342 -7.67 -3.01 -22.19
CA LEU A 342 -8.49 -3.52 -21.09
C LEU A 342 -9.97 -3.57 -21.45
N GLY A 343 -10.48 -2.52 -22.13
CA GLY A 343 -11.86 -2.47 -22.57
C GLY A 343 -12.20 -3.56 -23.58
N VAL A 344 -11.30 -3.87 -24.52
CA VAL A 344 -11.47 -4.97 -25.48
C VAL A 344 -11.50 -6.32 -24.76
N PHE A 345 -10.54 -6.59 -23.89
CA PHE A 345 -10.52 -7.86 -23.12
C PHE A 345 -11.79 -8.01 -22.28
N PHE A 346 -12.15 -7.01 -21.50
CA PHE A 346 -13.37 -7.04 -20.70
C PHE A 346 -14.63 -7.29 -21.54
N THR A 347 -14.74 -6.65 -22.71
CA THR A 347 -15.89 -6.80 -23.59
C THR A 347 -15.95 -8.20 -24.20
N VAL A 348 -14.80 -8.72 -24.66
CA VAL A 348 -14.69 -10.08 -25.19
C VAL A 348 -15.13 -11.10 -24.13
N ASP A 349 -14.58 -10.98 -22.93
CA ASP A 349 -14.90 -11.89 -21.81
C ASP A 349 -16.38 -11.83 -21.42
N LEU A 350 -16.98 -10.63 -21.45
CA LEU A 350 -18.38 -10.45 -21.10
C LEU A 350 -19.32 -11.16 -22.08
N PHE A 351 -19.00 -11.14 -23.37
CA PHE A 351 -19.86 -11.74 -24.41
C PHE A 351 -19.56 -13.21 -24.69
N PHE A 352 -18.32 -13.68 -24.55
CA PHE A 352 -17.90 -15.01 -24.96
C PHE A 352 -17.68 -16.02 -23.83
N LEU A 353 -17.88 -15.61 -22.56
CA LEU A 353 -17.69 -16.48 -21.38
C LEU A 353 -16.33 -17.21 -21.40
N VAL A 354 -15.28 -16.44 -21.53
CA VAL A 354 -13.91 -16.93 -21.70
C VAL A 354 -13.45 -17.76 -20.48
N PRO A 355 -12.71 -18.86 -20.68
CA PRO A 355 -12.16 -19.66 -19.59
C PRO A 355 -11.22 -18.88 -18.66
N ASN A 356 -11.27 -19.14 -17.36
CA ASN A 356 -10.56 -18.39 -16.32
C ASN A 356 -9.03 -18.28 -16.54
N TYR A 357 -8.38 -19.30 -17.13
CA TYR A 357 -6.96 -19.24 -17.44
C TYR A 357 -6.65 -18.25 -18.57
N LEU A 358 -7.58 -18.03 -19.52
CA LEU A 358 -7.41 -17.01 -20.56
C LEU A 358 -7.56 -15.60 -20.00
N ILE A 359 -8.51 -15.37 -19.07
CA ILE A 359 -8.64 -14.09 -18.36
C ILE A 359 -7.32 -13.72 -17.69
N ILE A 360 -6.68 -14.69 -17.01
CA ILE A 360 -5.34 -14.46 -16.42
C ILE A 360 -4.29 -14.15 -17.50
N GLY A 361 -4.36 -14.85 -18.66
CA GLY A 361 -3.48 -14.60 -19.80
C GLY A 361 -3.66 -13.19 -20.38
N GLU A 362 -4.88 -12.69 -20.49
CA GLU A 362 -5.19 -11.33 -20.96
C GLU A 362 -4.69 -10.26 -20.01
N VAL A 363 -4.92 -10.45 -18.71
CA VAL A 363 -4.36 -9.56 -17.68
C VAL A 363 -2.83 -9.58 -17.71
N MET A 364 -2.20 -10.74 -17.89
CA MET A 364 -0.74 -10.86 -18.08
C MET A 364 -0.27 -10.07 -19.30
N VAL A 365 -0.94 -10.23 -20.45
CA VAL A 365 -0.62 -9.47 -21.68
C VAL A 365 -0.75 -7.98 -21.47
N PHE A 366 -1.80 -7.54 -20.75
CA PHE A 366 -1.95 -6.14 -20.39
C PHE A 366 -0.72 -5.62 -19.61
N PHE A 367 -0.27 -6.33 -18.57
CA PHE A 367 0.90 -5.90 -17.79
C PHE A 367 2.20 -5.93 -18.59
N VAL A 368 2.38 -6.91 -19.50
CA VAL A 368 3.54 -6.94 -20.42
C VAL A 368 3.54 -5.74 -21.37
N VAL A 369 2.38 -5.41 -21.94
CA VAL A 369 2.24 -4.23 -22.81
C VAL A 369 2.47 -2.96 -22.00
N TYR A 370 1.90 -2.87 -20.79
CA TYR A 370 2.11 -1.73 -19.89
C TYR A 370 3.58 -1.57 -19.52
N ALA A 371 4.29 -2.65 -19.18
CA ALA A 371 5.73 -2.61 -18.91
C ALA A 371 6.52 -2.11 -20.14
N LYS A 372 6.22 -2.61 -21.33
CA LYS A 372 6.91 -2.22 -22.57
C LYS A 372 6.67 -0.75 -22.96
N LEU A 373 5.44 -0.26 -22.79
CA LEU A 373 5.12 1.14 -23.10
C LEU A 373 5.69 2.11 -22.06
N THR A 374 6.04 1.59 -20.89
CA THR A 374 6.69 2.38 -19.85
C THR A 374 8.22 2.24 -19.88
N ASN A 375 8.79 1.39 -20.75
CA ASN A 375 10.21 1.28 -21.04
C ASN A 375 10.58 2.21 -22.19
#